data_2f3709349eabb70e2dd5d6d596b3581d
#
_entry.id   2f3709349eabb70e2dd5d6d596b3581d
#
_cell.length_a   1.000
_cell.length_b   1.000
_cell.length_c   1.000
_cell.angle_alpha   90.00
_cell.angle_beta   90.00
_cell.angle_gamma   90.00
#
_symmetry.space_group_name_H-M   'P 1'
#
loop_
_entity.id
_entity.type
_entity.pdbx_description
1 polymer ?
#
loop_
_entity_poly.entity_id
_entity_poly.type
_entity_poly.pdbx_seq_one_letter_code
_entity_poly.pdbx_strand_id
1 'polypeptide(L)'
;IYKNAKVDLTTTDLTVLYTVPSNSRAIVKSILVTEDANSGTNITINLVNATGAIFNIAKTKPIAALATVQILDEPLIMQESEVLKVQAGDANELFVISSILEINREDR
;
A
#
# COMPACT_ATOMS: atom_id res chain seq x y z
N ILE A 1 7.94 12.15 -11.08
CA ILE A 1 8.00 10.90 -11.84
C ILE A 1 6.88 9.97 -11.38
N TYR A 2 6.16 9.43 -12.34
CA TYR A 2 5.11 8.45 -12.05
C TYR A 2 5.72 7.05 -11.98
N LYS A 3 5.27 6.27 -11.01
CA LYS A 3 5.75 4.90 -10.83
C LYS A 3 4.66 4.05 -10.19
N ASN A 4 4.86 2.74 -10.19
CA ASN A 4 4.01 1.86 -9.42
C ASN A 4 4.84 1.11 -8.38
N ALA A 5 4.16 0.68 -7.33
CA ALA A 5 4.71 -0.24 -6.35
C ALA A 5 3.74 -1.40 -6.26
N LYS A 6 4.25 -2.61 -6.21
CA LYS A 6 3.38 -3.80 -6.23
C LYS A 6 4.01 -4.91 -5.41
N VAL A 7 3.16 -5.76 -4.87
CA VAL A 7 3.61 -6.92 -4.11
C VAL A 7 2.59 -8.05 -4.24
N ASP A 8 3.11 -9.26 -4.32
CA ASP A 8 2.33 -10.48 -4.23
C ASP A 8 2.48 -10.94 -2.77
N LEU A 9 1.37 -10.93 -2.03
CA LEU A 9 1.41 -11.27 -0.61
C LEU A 9 1.41 -12.78 -0.42
N THR A 10 2.60 -13.35 -0.43
CA THR A 10 2.81 -14.79 -0.31
C THR A 10 2.81 -15.28 1.15
N THR A 11 2.84 -14.36 2.11
CA THR A 11 2.80 -14.69 3.54
C THR A 11 1.78 -13.79 4.23
N THR A 12 1.58 -14.03 5.53
CA THR A 12 0.73 -13.17 6.36
C THR A 12 1.54 -12.12 7.13
N ASP A 13 2.82 -11.97 6.80
CA ASP A 13 3.67 -10.98 7.45
C ASP A 13 3.41 -9.57 6.93
N LEU A 14 3.62 -8.60 7.80
CA LEU A 14 3.54 -7.19 7.41
C LEU A 14 4.69 -6.88 6.44
N THR A 15 4.35 -6.41 5.25
CA THR A 15 5.29 -6.27 4.13
C THR A 15 5.36 -4.82 3.69
N VAL A 16 6.57 -4.34 3.42
CA VAL A 16 6.76 -2.98 2.87
C VAL A 16 6.31 -2.97 1.41
N LEU A 17 5.37 -2.07 1.09
CA LEU A 17 4.95 -1.83 -0.28
C LEU A 17 5.77 -0.71 -0.91
N TYR A 18 5.99 0.39 -0.17
CA TYR A 18 6.68 1.56 -0.70
C TYR A 18 7.30 2.37 0.42
N THR A 19 8.50 2.87 0.19
CA THR A 19 9.19 3.79 1.10
C THR A 19 9.49 5.07 0.34
N VAL A 20 9.08 6.21 0.88
CA VAL A 20 9.39 7.50 0.26
C VAL A 20 10.88 7.79 0.44
N PRO A 21 11.64 7.99 -0.65
CA PRO A 21 13.07 8.27 -0.54
C PRO A 21 13.34 9.57 0.22
N SER A 22 14.55 9.70 0.75
CA SER A 22 15.01 10.96 1.32
C SER A 22 14.98 12.03 0.21
N ASN A 23 14.71 13.28 0.61
CA ASN A 23 14.58 14.40 -0.31
C ASN A 23 13.41 14.29 -1.29
N SER A 24 12.42 13.46 -0.98
CA SER A 24 11.26 13.26 -1.84
C SER A 24 9.96 13.34 -1.07
N ARG A 25 8.89 13.56 -1.81
CA ARG A 25 7.53 13.40 -1.33
C ARG A 25 6.81 12.53 -2.34
N ALA A 26 5.72 11.92 -1.94
CA ALA A 26 4.96 11.08 -2.84
C ALA A 26 3.48 11.36 -2.71
N ILE A 27 2.78 11.25 -3.83
CA ILE A 27 1.33 11.25 -3.85
C ILE A 27 0.92 9.85 -4.29
N VAL A 28 0.30 9.11 -3.38
CA VAL A 28 -0.22 7.78 -3.69
C VAL A 28 -1.60 7.98 -4.30
N LYS A 29 -1.73 7.73 -5.58
CA LYS A 29 -2.95 8.00 -6.32
C LYS A 29 -3.98 6.90 -6.18
N SER A 30 -3.52 5.67 -6.01
CA SER A 30 -4.42 4.53 -5.85
C SER A 30 -3.72 3.38 -5.12
N ILE A 31 -4.50 2.57 -4.45
CA ILE A 31 -4.05 1.29 -3.91
C ILE A 31 -5.11 0.27 -4.30
N LEU A 32 -4.77 -0.60 -5.24
CA LEU A 32 -5.68 -1.66 -5.71
C LEU A 32 -5.30 -2.97 -5.06
N VAL A 33 -6.28 -3.63 -4.49
CA VAL A 33 -6.10 -4.95 -3.86
C VAL A 33 -6.97 -5.95 -4.60
N THR A 34 -6.36 -7.00 -5.11
CA THR A 34 -7.06 -8.05 -5.85
C THR A 34 -6.95 -9.38 -5.13
N GLU A 35 -8.10 -10.01 -4.90
CA GLU A 35 -8.14 -11.36 -4.34
C GLU A 35 -8.18 -12.34 -5.51
N ASP A 36 -7.26 -13.29 -5.51
CA ASP A 36 -6.99 -14.15 -6.66
C ASP A 36 -7.24 -15.63 -6.41
N ALA A 37 -7.57 -16.01 -5.20
CA ALA A 37 -7.68 -17.42 -4.82
C ALA A 37 -9.12 -17.93 -4.68
N ASN A 38 -10.11 -17.08 -4.95
CA ASN A 38 -11.53 -17.41 -4.87
C ASN A 38 -11.96 -17.90 -3.48
N SER A 39 -11.37 -17.34 -2.42
CA SER A 39 -11.73 -17.77 -1.05
C SER A 39 -12.01 -16.62 -0.08
N GLY A 40 -11.79 -15.39 -0.52
CA GLY A 40 -12.00 -14.24 0.37
C GLY A 40 -10.99 -14.19 1.50
N THR A 41 -10.60 -12.98 1.88
CA THR A 41 -9.67 -12.77 2.97
C THR A 41 -9.82 -11.33 3.47
N ASN A 42 -8.80 -10.80 4.13
CA ASN A 42 -8.80 -9.39 4.55
C ASN A 42 -7.43 -8.79 4.33
N ILE A 43 -7.38 -7.45 4.35
CA ILE A 43 -6.14 -6.72 4.21
C ILE A 43 -6.03 -5.65 5.28
N THR A 44 -4.80 -5.44 5.75
CA THR A 44 -4.45 -4.32 6.63
C THR A 44 -3.40 -3.50 5.92
N ILE A 45 -3.63 -2.19 5.82
CA ILE A 45 -2.70 -1.26 5.18
C ILE A 45 -2.43 -0.15 6.16
N ASN A 46 -1.14 0.15 6.39
CA ASN A 46 -0.79 1.25 7.28
C ASN A 46 0.33 2.09 6.73
N LEU A 47 0.40 3.31 7.25
CA LEU A 47 1.47 4.25 6.99
C LEU A 47 2.28 4.35 8.27
N VAL A 48 3.59 4.16 8.15
CA VAL A 48 4.52 4.28 9.27
C VAL A 48 5.32 5.55 9.03
N ASN A 49 5.25 6.50 9.96
CA ASN A 49 5.98 7.75 9.78
C ASN A 49 7.46 7.59 10.13
N ALA A 50 8.24 8.66 9.90
CA ALA A 50 9.68 8.61 10.08
C ALA A 50 10.12 8.27 11.51
N THR A 51 9.26 8.50 12.49
CA THR A 51 9.54 8.16 13.90
C THR A 51 9.07 6.77 14.30
N GLY A 52 8.45 6.04 13.39
CA GLY A 52 7.98 4.68 13.65
C GLY A 52 6.54 4.56 14.12
N ALA A 53 5.80 5.67 14.21
CA ALA A 53 4.39 5.62 14.58
C ALA A 53 3.56 5.06 13.42
N ILE A 54 2.59 4.22 13.75
CA ILE A 54 1.79 3.47 12.78
C ILE A 54 0.39 4.07 12.69
N PHE A 55 -0.04 4.38 11.46
CA PHE A 55 -1.39 4.89 11.20
C PHE A 55 -2.08 3.93 10.24
N ASN A 56 -3.18 3.32 10.66
CA ASN A 56 -3.90 2.39 9.81
C ASN A 56 -4.75 3.14 8.78
N ILE A 57 -4.58 2.78 7.52
CA ILE A 57 -5.43 3.26 6.43
C ILE A 57 -6.63 2.32 6.28
N ALA A 58 -6.37 1.01 6.35
CA ALA A 58 -7.39 -0.01 6.39
C ALA A 58 -6.93 -1.07 7.39
N LYS A 59 -7.82 -1.47 8.29
CA LYS A 59 -7.48 -2.49 9.29
C LYS A 59 -8.44 -3.65 9.13
N THR A 60 -7.89 -4.80 8.76
CA THR A 60 -8.65 -6.04 8.60
C THR A 60 -9.88 -5.84 7.69
N LYS A 61 -9.67 -5.10 6.59
CA LYS A 61 -10.76 -4.83 5.65
C LYS A 61 -11.05 -6.09 4.85
N PRO A 62 -12.32 -6.56 4.84
CA PRO A 62 -12.66 -7.76 4.07
C PRO A 62 -12.50 -7.54 2.58
N ILE A 63 -11.91 -8.53 1.90
CA ILE A 63 -11.79 -8.55 0.44
C ILE A 63 -12.53 -9.80 -0.03
N ALA A 64 -13.58 -9.60 -0.80
CA ALA A 64 -14.39 -10.70 -1.30
C ALA A 64 -13.62 -11.55 -2.31
N ALA A 65 -14.02 -12.80 -2.46
CA ALA A 65 -13.40 -13.71 -3.42
C ALA A 65 -13.41 -13.11 -4.82
N LEU A 66 -12.26 -13.12 -5.48
CA LEU A 66 -12.06 -12.64 -6.86
C LEU A 66 -12.40 -11.16 -7.06
N ALA A 67 -12.46 -10.37 -5.98
CA ALA A 67 -12.76 -8.93 -6.06
C ALA A 67 -11.49 -8.12 -6.23
N THR A 68 -11.62 -6.98 -6.90
CA THR A 68 -10.60 -5.94 -6.94
C THR A 68 -11.17 -4.72 -6.25
N VAL A 69 -10.47 -4.22 -5.24
CA VAL A 69 -10.96 -3.13 -4.41
C VAL A 69 -9.97 -1.96 -4.46
N GLN A 70 -10.49 -0.75 -4.71
CA GLN A 70 -9.72 0.47 -4.55
C GLN A 70 -9.83 0.91 -3.10
N ILE A 71 -8.69 1.01 -2.42
CA ILE A 71 -8.66 1.34 -1.00
C ILE A 71 -8.79 2.85 -0.76
N LEU A 72 -8.20 3.66 -1.66
CA LEU A 72 -8.18 5.11 -1.47
C LEU A 72 -9.31 5.79 -2.22
N ASP A 73 -10.13 6.58 -1.52
CA ASP A 73 -11.12 7.44 -2.16
C ASP A 73 -10.47 8.70 -2.70
N GLU A 74 -9.40 9.16 -2.05
CA GLU A 74 -8.67 10.35 -2.44
C GLU A 74 -7.17 10.08 -2.37
N PRO A 75 -6.36 10.85 -3.10
CA PRO A 75 -4.91 10.66 -3.05
C PRO A 75 -4.35 10.83 -1.64
N LEU A 76 -3.36 10.01 -1.31
CA LEU A 76 -2.68 10.04 -0.02
C LEU A 76 -1.32 10.69 -0.20
N ILE A 77 -1.03 11.74 0.56
CA ILE A 77 0.28 12.39 0.52
C ILE A 77 1.18 11.73 1.55
N MET A 78 2.35 11.30 1.11
CA MET A 78 3.38 10.73 1.98
C MET A 78 4.60 11.63 1.99
N GLN A 79 5.16 11.80 3.17
CA GLN A 79 6.34 12.63 3.36
C GLN A 79 7.61 11.79 3.34
N GLU A 80 8.74 12.47 3.32
CA GLU A 80 10.06 11.85 3.29
C GLU A 80 10.21 10.77 4.37
N SER A 81 10.73 9.63 4.00
CA SER A 81 11.01 8.49 4.87
C SER A 81 9.79 7.76 5.43
N GLU A 82 8.59 8.15 5.04
CA GLU A 82 7.40 7.40 5.43
C GLU A 82 7.28 6.12 4.64
N VAL A 83 6.71 5.10 5.26
CA VAL A 83 6.62 3.74 4.69
C VAL A 83 5.18 3.30 4.61
N LEU A 84 4.79 2.78 3.46
CA LEU A 84 3.47 2.17 3.26
C LEU A 84 3.63 0.67 3.38
N LYS A 85 2.91 0.07 4.33
CA LYS A 85 2.98 -1.37 4.59
C LYS A 85 1.64 -2.03 4.40
N VAL A 86 1.67 -3.29 3.98
CA VAL A 86 0.47 -4.08 3.73
C VAL A 86 0.61 -5.46 4.36
N GLN A 87 -0.52 -6.04 4.76
CA GLN A 87 -0.56 -7.36 5.39
C GLN A 87 -1.83 -8.09 4.97
N ALA A 88 -1.68 -9.32 4.51
CA ALA A 88 -2.81 -10.16 4.15
C ALA A 88 -3.26 -11.01 5.34
N GLY A 89 -4.55 -11.30 5.40
CA GLY A 89 -5.08 -12.22 6.39
C GLY A 89 -4.76 -13.68 6.10
N ASP A 90 -4.57 -14.01 4.83
CA ASP A 90 -4.22 -15.37 4.37
C ASP A 90 -3.13 -15.28 3.31
N ALA A 91 -2.25 -16.27 3.31
CA ALA A 91 -1.13 -16.30 2.37
C ALA A 91 -1.58 -16.63 0.95
N ASN A 92 -0.90 -16.07 -0.03
CA ASN A 92 -1.05 -16.39 -1.46
C ASN A 92 -2.44 -16.06 -2.04
N GLU A 93 -3.15 -15.08 -1.47
CA GLU A 93 -4.48 -14.71 -1.96
C GLU A 93 -4.58 -13.29 -2.50
N LEU A 94 -3.67 -12.40 -2.14
CA LEU A 94 -3.79 -10.98 -2.47
C LEU A 94 -2.62 -10.46 -3.28
N PHE A 95 -2.94 -9.63 -4.29
CA PHE A 95 -1.98 -8.79 -4.97
C PHE A 95 -2.31 -7.34 -4.66
N VAL A 96 -1.30 -6.52 -4.43
CA VAL A 96 -1.47 -5.09 -4.15
C VAL A 96 -0.67 -4.29 -5.16
N ILE A 97 -1.32 -3.33 -5.81
CA ILE A 97 -0.68 -2.45 -6.79
C ILE A 97 -1.03 -1.01 -6.43
N SER A 98 -0.01 -0.18 -6.31
CA SER A 98 -0.19 1.23 -5.99
C SER A 98 0.38 2.10 -7.11
N SER A 99 -0.35 3.13 -7.51
CA SER A 99 0.13 4.13 -8.47
C SER A 99 0.57 5.36 -7.71
N ILE A 100 1.78 5.82 -7.98
CA ILE A 100 2.46 6.82 -7.16
C ILE A 100 3.08 7.89 -8.05
N LEU A 101 2.92 9.15 -7.66
CA LEU A 101 3.69 10.26 -8.21
C LEU A 101 4.75 10.65 -7.18
N GLU A 102 5.99 10.45 -7.52
CA GLU A 102 7.12 10.77 -6.62
C GLU A 102 7.76 12.07 -7.10
N ILE A 103 7.92 13.01 -6.17
CA ILE A 103 8.47 14.33 -6.46
C ILE A 103 9.76 14.50 -5.66
N ASN A 104 10.88 14.57 -6.36
CA ASN A 104 12.16 14.81 -5.73
C ASN A 104 12.30 16.31 -5.44
N ARG A 105 12.84 16.66 -4.28
CA ARG A 105 13.01 18.05 -3.88
C ARG A 105 13.84 18.85 -4.88
N GLU A 106 14.77 18.20 -5.55
CA GLU A 106 15.66 18.85 -6.52
C GLU A 106 15.00 19.08 -7.89
N ASP A 107 13.84 18.50 -8.11
CA ASP A 107 13.14 18.57 -9.41
C ASP A 107 12.11 19.70 -9.47
N ARG A 108 12.03 20.54 -8.50
CA ARG A 108 11.05 21.64 -8.46
C ARG A 108 11.57 22.92 -9.09
#